data_9d6922e783117f7290fbe7ec1279fe41
#
_entry.id   9d6922e783117f7290fbe7ec1279fe41
#
_cell.length_a   1.000
_cell.length_b   1.000
_cell.length_c   1.000
_cell.angle_alpha   90.00
_cell.angle_beta   90.00
_cell.angle_gamma   90.00
#
_symmetry.space_group_name_H-M   'P 1'
#
loop_
_entity.id
_entity.type
_entity.pdbx_description
1 polymer ?
#
loop_
_entity_poly.entity_id
_entity_poly.type
_entity_poly.pdbx_seq_one_letter_code
_entity_poly.pdbx_strand_id
1 'polypeptide(L)'
;MSRVDDLPDRPEMPAQPPASAPARRLLLKGAALAGALAAVPAVPAAAAAAAPGKAAPYVNPLVRNRADPHIRRHTDGFYYFTATAPEYDRIILRRSRTLGGLATAAESVIWRKHATGDMGAHIWAPEMHRIGGKWYIYFAAAPAESVWDIRIWVLENSHPNPFRGTWVERGQVKTAWETFSLDATTFTHRGTRYLAWAQHEPGMDNNTGLWLSEMENPWTLKGPQIRLSTPEYDWECIGFKVNEGASVIARNGRLFMTYSASATDANYCMGLLTVDADADLMNPANWKKSPTPVFTSNDTTRQYGPGHNCFTVDRDGRTDVLVYHARQYKEIDGDPLHDPNRHTRIQRLGWKADGTPDFGVPVADTASGTTEGRA
;
A
#
# COMPACT_ATOMS: atom_id res chain seq x y z
N MET A 1 -8.08 -18.73 19.95
CA MET A 1 -6.96 -17.79 20.20
C MET A 1 -6.19 -17.64 18.89
N SER A 2 -6.59 -16.75 18.01
CA SER A 2 -5.94 -16.49 16.71
C SER A 2 -5.39 -15.08 16.71
N ARG A 3 -4.08 -14.96 16.62
CA ARG A 3 -3.38 -13.68 16.46
C ARG A 3 -3.66 -13.10 15.07
N VAL A 4 -3.91 -11.81 15.04
CA VAL A 4 -4.15 -11.00 13.84
C VAL A 4 -2.82 -10.82 13.13
N ASP A 5 -2.59 -11.53 12.03
CA ASP A 5 -1.27 -11.59 11.35
C ASP A 5 -1.12 -10.67 10.13
N ASP A 6 -2.01 -9.69 9.89
CA ASP A 6 -2.07 -9.02 8.58
C ASP A 6 -2.06 -7.48 8.54
N LEU A 7 -2.02 -6.83 9.71
CA LEU A 7 -1.65 -5.41 9.77
C LEU A 7 -0.32 -5.32 10.53
N PRO A 8 0.56 -4.36 10.25
CA PRO A 8 1.72 -4.18 11.08
C PRO A 8 1.24 -3.90 12.51
N ASP A 9 1.44 -4.88 13.41
CA ASP A 9 1.15 -4.77 14.84
C ASP A 9 1.87 -3.54 15.39
N ARG A 10 1.11 -2.50 15.68
CA ARG A 10 1.54 -1.47 16.62
C ARG A 10 1.04 -1.88 18.00
N PRO A 11 1.88 -1.92 19.02
CA PRO A 11 1.40 -2.00 20.39
C PRO A 11 0.49 -0.79 20.67
N GLU A 12 -0.69 -1.03 21.19
CA GLU A 12 -1.57 0.01 21.71
C GLU A 12 -0.80 0.86 22.73
N MET A 13 -0.77 2.17 22.50
CA MET A 13 -0.24 3.11 23.49
C MET A 13 -1.16 3.10 24.72
N PRO A 14 -0.63 2.98 25.95
CA PRO A 14 -1.43 3.13 27.16
C PRO A 14 -2.05 4.53 27.18
N ALA A 15 -3.32 4.60 27.55
CA ALA A 15 -4.08 5.83 27.70
C ALA A 15 -3.35 6.80 28.65
N GLN A 16 -3.18 8.04 28.26
CA GLN A 16 -2.65 9.08 29.12
C GLN A 16 -3.61 9.32 30.29
N PRO A 17 -3.12 9.43 31.53
CA PRO A 17 -3.95 9.81 32.66
C PRO A 17 -4.43 11.27 32.51
N PRO A 18 -5.63 11.59 33.06
CA PRO A 18 -6.18 12.93 32.93
C PRO A 18 -5.32 13.97 33.65
N ALA A 19 -5.23 15.16 33.06
CA ALA A 19 -4.50 16.30 33.59
C ALA A 19 -4.99 16.66 35.01
N SER A 20 -4.08 16.69 35.97
CA SER A 20 -4.35 17.09 37.36
C SER A 20 -4.52 18.62 37.46
N ALA A 21 -5.57 19.02 38.17
CA ALA A 21 -5.92 20.40 38.49
C ALA A 21 -4.85 21.12 39.35
N PRO A 22 -4.80 22.46 39.35
CA PRO A 22 -3.74 23.20 40.04
C PRO A 22 -3.88 23.18 41.55
N ALA A 23 -2.82 22.80 42.26
CA ALA A 23 -2.75 22.84 43.68
C ALA A 23 -2.56 24.29 44.21
N ARG A 24 -3.45 24.68 45.18
CA ARG A 24 -3.39 25.93 45.93
C ARG A 24 -2.12 26.00 46.79
N ARG A 25 -1.45 27.15 46.73
CA ARG A 25 -0.36 27.55 47.62
C ARG A 25 -0.86 27.66 49.07
N LEU A 26 -0.24 26.92 49.96
CA LEU A 26 -0.28 27.22 51.40
C LEU A 26 1.07 27.75 51.84
N LEU A 27 1.07 28.97 52.36
CA LEU A 27 2.21 29.62 53.03
C LEU A 27 2.29 29.07 54.47
N LEU A 28 3.44 28.54 54.86
CA LEU A 28 3.79 28.36 56.28
C LEU A 28 5.20 28.90 56.53
N LYS A 29 5.29 29.77 57.53
CA LYS A 29 6.49 30.46 58.02
C LYS A 29 7.36 29.58 58.92
N GLY A 30 8.65 29.64 58.66
CA GLY A 30 9.69 29.79 59.65
C GLY A 30 10.05 28.65 60.61
N ALA A 31 11.30 28.15 60.47
CA ALA A 31 12.26 28.02 61.60
C ALA A 31 13.62 27.60 61.00
N ALA A 32 14.63 28.38 61.39
CA ALA A 32 16.03 28.10 61.09
C ALA A 32 16.60 27.05 62.05
N LEU A 33 17.30 26.05 61.53
CA LEU A 33 18.28 25.24 62.28
C LEU A 33 19.49 24.95 61.38
N ALA A 34 20.65 25.38 61.85
CA ALA A 34 21.94 25.12 61.26
C ALA A 34 22.35 23.66 61.48
N GLY A 35 22.98 23.03 60.48
CA GLY A 35 23.61 21.74 60.71
C GLY A 35 24.07 21.02 59.45
N ALA A 36 25.42 20.93 59.28
CA ALA A 36 26.19 19.93 58.56
C ALA A 36 26.09 19.86 57.02
N LEU A 37 27.14 20.34 56.40
CA LEU A 37 27.52 20.04 54.99
C LEU A 37 27.83 18.54 54.87
N ALA A 38 26.92 17.79 54.25
CA ALA A 38 27.23 16.50 53.68
C ALA A 38 27.39 16.68 52.16
N ALA A 39 28.56 16.33 51.63
CA ALA A 39 28.83 16.35 50.20
C ALA A 39 27.89 15.37 49.47
N VAL A 40 27.01 15.91 48.63
CA VAL A 40 26.17 15.13 47.71
C VAL A 40 27.00 14.78 46.48
N PRO A 41 27.14 13.48 46.12
CA PRO A 41 27.85 13.15 44.87
C PRO A 41 27.06 13.70 43.69
N ALA A 42 27.76 14.39 42.77
CA ALA A 42 27.19 14.91 41.53
C ALA A 42 26.66 13.74 40.69
N VAL A 43 25.33 13.72 40.47
CA VAL A 43 24.69 12.83 39.49
C VAL A 43 25.13 13.32 38.11
N PRO A 44 25.71 12.45 37.24
CA PRO A 44 26.07 12.86 35.90
C PRO A 44 24.78 13.30 35.17
N ALA A 45 24.83 14.50 34.57
CA ALA A 45 23.74 15.02 33.76
C ALA A 45 23.43 13.99 32.67
N ALA A 46 22.18 13.49 32.65
CA ALA A 46 21.71 12.63 31.58
C ALA A 46 21.95 13.38 30.26
N ALA A 47 22.71 12.75 29.38
CA ALA A 47 22.95 13.28 28.04
C ALA A 47 21.56 13.49 27.38
N ALA A 48 21.28 14.75 27.04
CA ALA A 48 20.08 15.11 26.30
C ALA A 48 20.03 14.25 25.03
N ALA A 49 18.99 13.46 24.91
CA ALA A 49 18.76 12.69 23.70
C ALA A 49 18.73 13.68 22.52
N ALA A 50 19.65 13.53 21.58
CA ALA A 50 19.69 14.34 20.38
C ALA A 50 18.31 14.30 19.72
N ALA A 51 17.76 15.45 19.35
CA ALA A 51 16.55 15.56 18.58
C ALA A 51 16.66 14.63 17.36
N PRO A 52 15.62 13.86 17.01
CA PRO A 52 15.70 12.94 15.89
C PRO A 52 16.06 13.75 14.64
N GLY A 53 17.27 13.54 14.11
CA GLY A 53 17.73 14.16 12.89
C GLY A 53 16.69 13.92 11.79
N LYS A 54 16.45 14.94 10.94
CA LYS A 54 15.56 14.81 9.78
C LYS A 54 15.98 13.55 9.00
N ALA A 55 15.13 12.51 9.01
CA ALA A 55 15.46 11.27 8.33
C ALA A 55 15.78 11.58 6.87
N ALA A 56 16.83 10.95 6.34
CA ALA A 56 17.25 11.14 4.96
C ALA A 56 16.06 10.92 4.00
N PRO A 57 15.92 11.74 2.96
CA PRO A 57 14.87 11.56 1.96
C PRO A 57 15.05 10.21 1.27
N TYR A 58 13.92 9.58 0.88
CA TYR A 58 13.96 8.38 0.04
C TYR A 58 14.54 8.72 -1.34
N VAL A 59 15.23 7.74 -1.93
CA VAL A 59 15.71 7.85 -3.32
C VAL A 59 14.60 7.40 -4.25
N ASN A 60 14.22 8.22 -5.23
CA ASN A 60 13.24 7.94 -6.26
C ASN A 60 13.80 8.19 -7.68
N PRO A 61 13.39 7.37 -8.68
CA PRO A 61 12.52 6.19 -8.50
C PRO A 61 13.21 5.11 -7.67
N LEU A 62 12.43 4.40 -6.84
CA LEU A 62 12.95 3.31 -6.03
C LEU A 62 13.30 2.09 -6.91
N VAL A 63 12.38 1.69 -7.79
CA VAL A 63 12.61 0.60 -8.74
C VAL A 63 12.10 1.04 -10.11
N ARG A 64 12.99 0.99 -11.11
CA ARG A 64 12.64 1.35 -12.49
C ARG A 64 11.86 0.24 -13.17
N ASN A 65 10.95 0.62 -14.09
CA ASN A 65 10.19 -0.30 -14.96
C ASN A 65 9.43 -1.38 -14.15
N ARG A 66 8.83 -0.97 -13.03
CA ARG A 66 7.99 -1.80 -12.18
C ARG A 66 6.75 -1.00 -11.79
N ALA A 67 5.64 -1.27 -12.51
CA ALA A 67 4.33 -0.72 -12.23
C ALA A 67 3.64 -1.49 -11.09
N ASP A 68 2.56 -0.96 -10.57
CA ASP A 68 1.66 -1.64 -9.63
C ASP A 68 2.43 -2.24 -8.44
N PRO A 69 3.24 -1.42 -7.73
CA PRO A 69 4.18 -1.92 -6.75
C PRO A 69 3.48 -2.36 -5.47
N HIS A 70 3.88 -3.51 -4.94
CA HIS A 70 3.48 -3.93 -3.61
C HIS A 70 4.71 -4.19 -2.74
N ILE A 71 4.80 -3.47 -1.60
CA ILE A 71 5.88 -3.63 -0.61
C ILE A 71 5.28 -4.01 0.73
N ARG A 72 5.66 -5.19 1.22
CA ARG A 72 5.28 -5.65 2.55
C ARG A 72 6.49 -5.75 3.46
N ARG A 73 6.45 -5.08 4.61
CA ARG A 73 7.39 -5.34 5.71
C ARG A 73 6.92 -6.56 6.48
N HIS A 74 7.81 -7.52 6.71
CA HIS A 74 7.51 -8.74 7.45
C HIS A 74 8.23 -8.79 8.80
N THR A 75 7.73 -9.64 9.70
CA THR A 75 8.25 -9.81 11.07
C THR A 75 9.69 -10.31 11.15
N ASP A 76 10.22 -10.87 10.05
CA ASP A 76 11.64 -11.24 9.91
C ASP A 76 12.58 -10.05 9.69
N GLY A 77 12.02 -8.84 9.62
CA GLY A 77 12.73 -7.59 9.43
C GLY A 77 13.07 -7.26 7.98
N PHE A 78 12.58 -8.04 7.01
CA PHE A 78 12.73 -7.73 5.59
C PHE A 78 11.51 -6.99 5.03
N TYR A 79 11.77 -6.17 4.03
CA TYR A 79 10.80 -5.69 3.06
C TYR A 79 10.81 -6.64 1.88
N TYR A 80 9.64 -7.09 1.49
CA TYR A 80 9.40 -7.89 0.30
C TYR A 80 8.72 -7.01 -0.74
N PHE A 81 9.18 -7.09 -1.98
CA PHE A 81 8.69 -6.29 -3.10
C PHE A 81 8.29 -7.21 -4.24
N THR A 82 7.12 -6.95 -4.79
CA THR A 82 6.65 -7.46 -6.08
C THR A 82 6.00 -6.34 -6.88
N ALA A 83 5.88 -6.48 -8.18
CA ALA A 83 5.29 -5.49 -9.07
C ALA A 83 5.08 -6.11 -10.46
N THR A 84 4.30 -5.45 -11.29
CA THR A 84 4.14 -5.79 -12.69
C THR A 84 5.47 -5.62 -13.45
N ALA A 85 5.93 -6.68 -14.10
CA ALA A 85 7.02 -6.63 -15.07
C ALA A 85 6.51 -6.14 -16.42
N PRO A 86 7.22 -5.27 -17.15
CA PRO A 86 6.68 -4.66 -18.37
C PRO A 86 6.41 -5.65 -19.51
N GLU A 87 6.99 -6.84 -19.46
CA GLU A 87 6.73 -7.92 -20.42
C GLU A 87 5.45 -8.70 -20.12
N TYR A 88 4.83 -8.48 -18.96
CA TYR A 88 3.57 -9.13 -18.53
C TYR A 88 3.60 -10.66 -18.56
N ASP A 89 4.77 -11.26 -18.28
CA ASP A 89 5.03 -12.69 -18.47
C ASP A 89 5.43 -13.43 -17.20
N ARG A 90 5.57 -12.73 -16.07
CA ARG A 90 6.13 -13.33 -14.85
C ARG A 90 5.77 -12.56 -13.58
N ILE A 91 5.93 -13.24 -12.46
CA ILE A 91 5.90 -12.65 -11.13
C ILE A 91 7.31 -12.68 -10.54
N ILE A 92 7.74 -11.54 -10.01
CA ILE A 92 9.07 -11.33 -9.45
C ILE A 92 9.01 -11.04 -7.96
N LEU A 93 10.07 -11.38 -7.24
CA LEU A 93 10.28 -10.94 -5.87
C LEU A 93 11.66 -10.31 -5.70
N ARG A 94 11.72 -9.26 -4.89
CA ARG A 94 12.95 -8.72 -4.28
C ARG A 94 12.78 -8.67 -2.78
N ARG A 95 13.87 -8.67 -2.04
CA ARG A 95 13.84 -8.39 -0.60
C ARG A 95 15.04 -7.58 -0.14
N SER A 96 14.83 -6.75 0.87
CA SER A 96 15.90 -6.00 1.52
C SER A 96 15.53 -5.69 2.98
N ARG A 97 16.51 -5.42 3.82
CA ARG A 97 16.28 -4.96 5.20
C ARG A 97 15.93 -3.47 5.29
N THR A 98 16.00 -2.74 4.20
CA THR A 98 15.65 -1.32 4.09
C THR A 98 14.86 -1.07 2.83
N LEU A 99 13.98 -0.06 2.83
CA LEU A 99 13.23 0.34 1.63
C LEU A 99 14.21 0.69 0.48
N GLY A 100 15.19 1.55 0.75
CA GLY A 100 16.18 1.94 -0.27
C GLY A 100 16.99 0.78 -0.85
N GLY A 101 17.24 -0.26 -0.06
CA GLY A 101 17.96 -1.45 -0.52
C GLY A 101 17.18 -2.30 -1.54
N LEU A 102 15.88 -2.07 -1.70
CA LEU A 102 15.07 -2.73 -2.76
C LEU A 102 15.49 -2.29 -4.17
N ALA A 103 16.05 -1.08 -4.30
CA ALA A 103 16.52 -0.54 -5.58
C ALA A 103 17.56 -1.46 -6.25
N THR A 104 18.48 -2.00 -5.46
CA THR A 104 19.61 -2.82 -5.93
C THR A 104 19.50 -4.31 -5.54
N ALA A 105 18.42 -4.68 -4.83
CA ALA A 105 18.20 -6.08 -4.45
C ALA A 105 18.04 -6.96 -5.69
N ALA A 106 18.65 -8.15 -5.64
CA ALA A 106 18.50 -9.13 -6.70
C ALA A 106 17.01 -9.49 -6.89
N GLU A 107 16.59 -9.53 -8.13
CA GLU A 107 15.25 -9.92 -8.53
C GLU A 107 15.21 -11.41 -8.84
N SER A 108 14.24 -12.11 -8.25
CA SER A 108 14.01 -13.53 -8.50
C SER A 108 12.67 -13.70 -9.21
N VAL A 109 12.66 -14.40 -10.32
CA VAL A 109 11.41 -14.85 -10.94
C VAL A 109 10.92 -16.08 -10.17
N ILE A 110 9.72 -15.98 -9.62
CA ILE A 110 9.14 -17.04 -8.78
C ILE A 110 8.05 -17.83 -9.49
N TRP A 111 7.46 -17.25 -10.54
CA TRP A 111 6.45 -17.89 -11.37
C TRP A 111 6.44 -17.26 -12.76
N ARG A 112 6.07 -18.02 -13.79
CA ARG A 112 5.93 -17.56 -15.18
C ARG A 112 4.58 -17.93 -15.74
N LYS A 113 4.10 -17.11 -16.67
CA LYS A 113 2.84 -17.35 -17.40
C LYS A 113 2.87 -18.69 -18.14
N HIS A 114 1.71 -19.25 -18.33
CA HIS A 114 1.54 -20.45 -19.16
C HIS A 114 1.72 -20.12 -20.65
N ALA A 115 2.10 -21.11 -21.42
CA ALA A 115 2.22 -20.96 -22.87
C ALA A 115 0.84 -20.94 -23.56
N THR A 116 -0.15 -21.62 -22.98
CA THR A 116 -1.53 -21.77 -23.50
C THR A 116 -2.50 -21.82 -22.33
N GLY A 117 -3.78 -21.51 -22.58
CA GLY A 117 -4.85 -21.57 -21.58
C GLY A 117 -4.73 -20.49 -20.52
N ASP A 118 -5.32 -20.77 -19.36
CA ASP A 118 -5.40 -19.83 -18.24
C ASP A 118 -4.02 -19.32 -17.78
N MET A 119 -3.97 -18.07 -17.32
CA MET A 119 -2.75 -17.40 -16.86
C MET A 119 -1.64 -17.33 -17.94
N GLY A 120 -2.04 -17.27 -19.22
CA GLY A 120 -1.12 -17.21 -20.37
C GLY A 120 -0.79 -15.81 -20.86
N ALA A 121 -1.48 -14.77 -20.36
CA ALA A 121 -1.29 -13.37 -20.77
C ALA A 121 -1.56 -12.41 -19.61
N HIS A 122 -1.07 -11.17 -19.74
CA HIS A 122 -1.37 -10.04 -18.86
C HIS A 122 -1.16 -10.36 -17.37
N ILE A 123 0.04 -10.81 -17.00
CA ILE A 123 0.41 -11.04 -15.59
C ILE A 123 0.62 -9.69 -14.92
N TRP A 124 -0.43 -9.18 -14.26
CA TRP A 124 -0.48 -7.82 -13.74
C TRP A 124 -0.69 -7.77 -12.23
N ALA A 125 -0.27 -6.65 -11.63
CA ALA A 125 -0.57 -6.22 -10.28
C ALA A 125 -0.44 -7.33 -9.21
N PRO A 126 0.71 -8.02 -9.09
CA PRO A 126 0.88 -9.02 -8.05
C PRO A 126 1.00 -8.38 -6.67
N GLU A 127 0.17 -8.81 -5.73
CA GLU A 127 0.24 -8.44 -4.31
C GLU A 127 0.60 -9.63 -3.44
N MET A 128 1.60 -9.49 -2.56
CA MET A 128 2.07 -10.56 -1.69
C MET A 128 1.61 -10.39 -0.25
N HIS A 129 0.92 -11.39 0.27
CA HIS A 129 0.36 -11.41 1.62
C HIS A 129 0.82 -12.63 2.42
N ARG A 130 0.93 -12.47 3.76
CA ARG A 130 1.19 -13.57 4.68
C ARG A 130 -0.08 -13.87 5.45
N ILE A 131 -0.63 -15.08 5.30
CA ILE A 131 -1.92 -15.46 5.88
C ILE A 131 -1.78 -16.86 6.50
N GLY A 132 -2.12 -17.00 7.78
CA GLY A 132 -2.08 -18.29 8.46
C GLY A 132 -0.72 -19.02 8.35
N GLY A 133 0.37 -18.26 8.35
CA GLY A 133 1.72 -18.83 8.27
C GLY A 133 2.19 -19.22 6.86
N LYS A 134 1.42 -18.91 5.81
CA LYS A 134 1.77 -19.14 4.40
C LYS A 134 1.81 -17.84 3.61
N TRP A 135 2.51 -17.84 2.47
CA TRP A 135 2.56 -16.73 1.54
C TRP A 135 1.54 -16.93 0.43
N TYR A 136 0.86 -15.85 0.06
CA TYR A 136 -0.09 -15.81 -1.05
C TYR A 136 0.25 -14.64 -1.95
N ILE A 137 0.10 -14.84 -3.26
CA ILE A 137 0.16 -13.76 -4.24
C ILE A 137 -1.15 -13.76 -4.99
N TYR A 138 -1.85 -12.62 -4.94
CA TYR A 138 -2.98 -12.31 -5.79
C TYR A 138 -2.46 -11.57 -7.00
N PHE A 139 -2.94 -11.90 -8.18
CA PHE A 139 -2.54 -11.23 -9.42
C PHE A 139 -3.64 -11.36 -10.48
N ALA A 140 -3.62 -10.47 -11.46
CA ALA A 140 -4.46 -10.55 -12.63
C ALA A 140 -3.77 -11.33 -13.73
N ALA A 141 -4.55 -12.16 -14.44
CA ALA A 141 -4.07 -12.85 -15.64
C ALA A 141 -5.25 -13.24 -16.54
N ALA A 142 -4.97 -13.36 -17.84
CA ALA A 142 -5.90 -13.82 -18.86
C ALA A 142 -5.45 -15.13 -19.51
N PRO A 143 -6.36 -15.86 -20.17
CA PRO A 143 -5.97 -16.95 -21.06
C PRO A 143 -5.08 -16.44 -22.20
N ALA A 144 -4.16 -17.29 -22.67
CA ALA A 144 -3.26 -16.96 -23.76
C ALA A 144 -4.02 -16.62 -25.07
N GLU A 145 -5.16 -17.28 -25.26
CA GLU A 145 -5.99 -17.18 -26.47
C GLU A 145 -7.01 -16.03 -26.39
N SER A 146 -7.26 -15.47 -25.19
CA SER A 146 -8.22 -14.39 -24.96
C SER A 146 -7.67 -13.40 -23.94
N VAL A 147 -6.75 -12.56 -24.39
CA VAL A 147 -5.90 -11.73 -23.52
C VAL A 147 -6.64 -10.67 -22.70
N TRP A 148 -7.92 -10.40 -23.00
CA TRP A 148 -8.76 -9.47 -22.25
C TRP A 148 -9.77 -10.16 -21.31
N ASP A 149 -9.81 -11.48 -21.29
CA ASP A 149 -10.61 -12.25 -20.32
C ASP A 149 -9.89 -12.36 -18.98
N ILE A 150 -9.48 -11.22 -18.46
CA ILE A 150 -8.68 -11.09 -17.24
C ILE A 150 -9.50 -11.50 -16.02
N ARG A 151 -8.87 -12.30 -15.14
CA ARG A 151 -9.41 -12.76 -13.87
C ARG A 151 -8.35 -12.66 -12.77
N ILE A 152 -8.81 -12.76 -11.53
CA ILE A 152 -7.96 -12.78 -10.33
C ILE A 152 -7.53 -14.21 -10.04
N TRP A 153 -6.23 -14.43 -9.89
CA TRP A 153 -5.62 -15.72 -9.60
C TRP A 153 -4.81 -15.66 -8.31
N VAL A 154 -4.58 -16.83 -7.70
CA VAL A 154 -3.88 -16.95 -6.42
C VAL A 154 -2.79 -18.00 -6.50
N LEU A 155 -1.58 -17.61 -6.07
CA LEU A 155 -0.48 -18.52 -5.77
C LEU A 155 -0.31 -18.67 -4.25
N GLU A 156 0.05 -19.87 -3.80
CA GLU A 156 0.38 -20.16 -2.40
C GLU A 156 1.79 -20.73 -2.28
N ASN A 157 2.54 -20.30 -1.26
CA ASN A 157 3.80 -20.89 -0.87
C ASN A 157 3.81 -21.13 0.65
N SER A 158 3.95 -22.39 1.07
CA SER A 158 3.96 -22.77 2.49
C SER A 158 5.33 -22.65 3.15
N HIS A 159 6.40 -22.39 2.38
CA HIS A 159 7.74 -22.24 2.94
C HIS A 159 7.85 -20.89 3.68
N PRO A 160 8.46 -20.81 4.88
CA PRO A 160 8.64 -19.55 5.61
C PRO A 160 9.38 -18.47 4.82
N ASN A 161 10.36 -18.83 4.01
CA ASN A 161 11.05 -17.93 3.09
C ASN A 161 10.43 -18.04 1.69
N PRO A 162 9.78 -16.99 1.15
CA PRO A 162 9.06 -17.05 -0.12
C PRO A 162 9.96 -17.19 -1.35
N PHE A 163 11.29 -17.05 -1.20
CA PHE A 163 12.27 -17.35 -2.24
C PHE A 163 12.64 -18.84 -2.32
N ARG A 164 12.08 -19.65 -1.45
CA ARG A 164 12.26 -21.11 -1.40
C ARG A 164 10.89 -21.79 -1.43
N GLY A 165 10.91 -23.11 -1.61
CA GLY A 165 9.66 -23.88 -1.76
C GLY A 165 9.05 -23.70 -3.14
N THR A 166 7.84 -24.19 -3.29
CA THR A 166 7.07 -24.16 -4.54
C THR A 166 5.91 -23.21 -4.39
N TRP A 167 5.70 -22.35 -5.37
CA TRP A 167 4.49 -21.57 -5.53
C TRP A 167 3.44 -22.43 -6.25
N VAL A 168 2.35 -22.73 -5.55
CA VAL A 168 1.26 -23.58 -6.01
C VAL A 168 0.10 -22.73 -6.46
N GLU A 169 -0.41 -22.97 -7.65
CA GLU A 169 -1.61 -22.32 -8.17
C GLU A 169 -2.83 -22.81 -7.42
N ARG A 170 -3.58 -21.89 -6.80
CA ARG A 170 -4.82 -22.18 -6.07
C ARG A 170 -6.07 -22.01 -6.93
N GLY A 171 -5.87 -21.47 -8.13
CA GLY A 171 -6.94 -21.22 -9.10
C GLY A 171 -7.45 -19.78 -9.07
N GLN A 172 -8.51 -19.55 -9.79
CA GLN A 172 -9.21 -18.28 -9.91
C GLN A 172 -10.00 -17.97 -8.64
N VAL A 173 -9.99 -16.73 -8.18
CA VAL A 173 -10.98 -16.24 -7.23
C VAL A 173 -12.32 -16.07 -7.96
N LYS A 174 -13.27 -16.92 -7.65
CA LYS A 174 -14.61 -16.86 -8.26
C LYS A 174 -15.42 -15.73 -7.63
N THR A 175 -15.83 -14.78 -8.46
CA THR A 175 -16.72 -13.66 -8.13
C THR A 175 -18.14 -13.92 -8.60
N ALA A 176 -19.07 -12.99 -8.38
CA ALA A 176 -20.46 -13.16 -8.80
C ALA A 176 -20.63 -13.23 -10.32
N TRP A 177 -19.66 -12.72 -11.09
CA TRP A 177 -19.71 -12.72 -12.56
C TRP A 177 -18.36 -13.15 -13.14
N GLU A 178 -18.43 -13.88 -14.26
CA GLU A 178 -17.24 -14.21 -15.06
C GLU A 178 -16.93 -13.06 -16.04
N THR A 179 -16.65 -11.87 -15.49
CA THR A 179 -16.30 -10.65 -16.22
C THR A 179 -14.87 -10.22 -15.91
N PHE A 180 -14.37 -9.25 -16.66
CA PHE A 180 -13.08 -8.61 -16.43
C PHE A 180 -12.92 -8.23 -14.95
N SER A 181 -11.93 -8.81 -14.27
CA SER A 181 -11.64 -8.56 -12.84
C SER A 181 -10.15 -8.63 -12.54
N LEU A 182 -9.66 -7.69 -11.71
CA LEU A 182 -8.23 -7.51 -11.44
C LEU A 182 -7.99 -6.80 -10.10
N ASP A 183 -6.73 -6.58 -9.78
CA ASP A 183 -6.23 -5.71 -8.71
C ASP A 183 -6.81 -6.06 -7.32
N ALA A 184 -6.68 -7.34 -6.98
CA ALA A 184 -7.18 -7.81 -5.70
C ALA A 184 -6.20 -7.54 -4.57
N THR A 185 -6.68 -6.86 -3.53
CA THR A 185 -6.00 -6.70 -2.24
C THR A 185 -6.77 -7.39 -1.13
N THR A 186 -6.08 -7.95 -0.13
CA THR A 186 -6.73 -8.56 1.04
C THR A 186 -6.24 -7.93 2.33
N PHE A 187 -7.17 -7.75 3.26
CA PHE A 187 -6.88 -7.22 4.59
C PHE A 187 -7.75 -7.92 5.64
N THR A 188 -7.32 -7.85 6.91
CA THR A 188 -8.09 -8.36 8.04
C THR A 188 -8.58 -7.19 8.89
N HIS A 189 -9.85 -7.22 9.24
CA HIS A 189 -10.44 -6.26 10.16
C HIS A 189 -11.33 -6.98 11.18
N ARG A 190 -11.08 -6.75 12.48
CA ARG A 190 -11.83 -7.38 13.60
C ARG A 190 -11.97 -8.90 13.46
N GLY A 191 -10.88 -9.56 13.03
CA GLY A 191 -10.83 -11.02 12.89
C GLY A 191 -11.45 -11.57 11.60
N THR A 192 -12.14 -10.76 10.82
CA THR A 192 -12.70 -11.12 9.50
C THR A 192 -11.72 -10.70 8.40
N ARG A 193 -11.48 -11.62 7.45
CA ARG A 193 -10.68 -11.33 6.26
C ARG A 193 -11.59 -10.87 5.14
N TYR A 194 -11.15 -9.86 4.43
CA TYR A 194 -11.83 -9.27 3.28
C TYR A 194 -10.92 -9.33 2.05
N LEU A 195 -11.53 -9.42 0.88
CA LEU A 195 -10.92 -9.13 -0.41
C LEU A 195 -11.62 -7.91 -1.01
N ALA A 196 -10.83 -6.94 -1.46
CA ALA A 196 -11.30 -5.86 -2.33
C ALA A 196 -10.67 -6.03 -3.70
N TRP A 197 -11.43 -5.74 -4.78
CA TRP A 197 -10.95 -5.89 -6.15
C TRP A 197 -11.69 -4.97 -7.10
N ALA A 198 -11.14 -4.82 -8.31
CA ALA A 198 -11.79 -4.13 -9.42
C ALA A 198 -12.48 -5.13 -10.34
N GLN A 199 -13.73 -4.83 -10.78
CA GLN A 199 -14.48 -5.71 -11.67
C GLN A 199 -15.49 -4.94 -12.50
N HIS A 200 -15.66 -5.37 -13.76
CA HIS A 200 -16.76 -4.98 -14.62
C HIS A 200 -18.07 -5.63 -14.14
N GLU A 201 -19.09 -4.82 -13.90
CA GLU A 201 -20.45 -5.26 -13.60
C GLU A 201 -21.25 -5.36 -14.90
N PRO A 202 -21.92 -6.51 -15.21
CA PRO A 202 -22.73 -6.63 -16.40
C PRO A 202 -23.82 -5.54 -16.50
N GLY A 203 -23.90 -4.89 -17.64
CA GLY A 203 -24.89 -3.86 -17.92
C GLY A 203 -24.51 -2.44 -17.45
N MET A 204 -23.35 -2.26 -16.82
CA MET A 204 -22.83 -0.94 -16.46
C MET A 204 -21.96 -0.37 -17.59
N ASP A 205 -22.08 0.95 -17.80
CA ASP A 205 -21.24 1.71 -18.73
C ASP A 205 -19.95 2.19 -18.06
N ASN A 206 -19.16 1.24 -17.56
CA ASN A 206 -17.82 1.49 -17.04
C ASN A 206 -16.89 0.31 -17.35
N ASN A 207 -15.57 0.51 -17.24
CA ASN A 207 -14.60 -0.56 -17.35
C ASN A 207 -14.58 -1.39 -16.07
N THR A 208 -14.44 -0.74 -14.90
CA THR A 208 -14.42 -1.39 -13.59
C THR A 208 -14.98 -0.50 -12.50
N GLY A 209 -15.61 -1.11 -11.51
CA GLY A 209 -15.91 -0.56 -10.19
C GLY A 209 -15.20 -1.36 -9.10
N LEU A 210 -15.22 -0.87 -7.86
CA LEU A 210 -14.64 -1.55 -6.70
C LEU A 210 -15.66 -2.40 -5.98
N TRP A 211 -15.24 -3.59 -5.62
CA TRP A 211 -16.02 -4.60 -4.93
C TRP A 211 -15.33 -5.04 -3.64
N LEU A 212 -16.12 -5.50 -2.68
CA LEU A 212 -15.67 -6.05 -1.40
C LEU A 212 -16.46 -7.30 -1.07
N SER A 213 -15.80 -8.31 -0.52
CA SER A 213 -16.45 -9.48 0.08
C SER A 213 -15.63 -10.00 1.26
N GLU A 214 -16.31 -10.64 2.22
CA GLU A 214 -15.64 -11.49 3.20
C GLU A 214 -15.02 -12.71 2.51
N MET A 215 -13.95 -13.24 3.09
CA MET A 215 -13.28 -14.44 2.60
C MET A 215 -13.51 -15.62 3.54
N GLU A 216 -13.77 -16.79 2.98
CA GLU A 216 -13.80 -18.05 3.71
C GLU A 216 -12.39 -18.61 3.92
N ASN A 217 -11.57 -18.52 2.89
CA ASN A 217 -10.15 -18.87 2.89
C ASN A 217 -9.41 -17.96 1.89
N PRO A 218 -8.07 -18.03 1.78
CA PRO A 218 -7.31 -17.07 0.96
C PRO A 218 -7.61 -17.05 -0.55
N TRP A 219 -8.42 -17.93 -1.09
CA TRP A 219 -8.80 -17.97 -2.52
C TRP A 219 -10.29 -18.15 -2.77
N THR A 220 -11.12 -18.14 -1.70
CA THR A 220 -12.57 -18.34 -1.80
C THR A 220 -13.30 -17.21 -1.08
N LEU A 221 -14.19 -16.53 -1.80
CA LEU A 221 -15.09 -15.54 -1.20
C LEU A 221 -16.20 -16.27 -0.41
N LYS A 222 -16.57 -15.71 0.73
CA LYS A 222 -17.69 -16.18 1.53
C LYS A 222 -19.03 -15.65 0.97
N GLY A 223 -18.97 -14.52 0.22
CA GLY A 223 -20.11 -13.81 -0.33
C GLY A 223 -21.03 -13.18 0.73
N PRO A 224 -21.98 -12.32 0.35
CA PRO A 224 -22.08 -11.74 -0.99
C PRO A 224 -20.93 -10.76 -1.27
N GLN A 225 -20.75 -10.38 -2.55
CA GLN A 225 -19.95 -9.21 -2.89
C GLN A 225 -20.81 -7.96 -2.86
N ILE A 226 -20.26 -6.86 -2.36
CA ILE A 226 -20.90 -5.55 -2.36
C ILE A 226 -20.10 -4.58 -3.23
N ARG A 227 -20.79 -3.64 -3.87
CA ARG A 227 -20.17 -2.56 -4.63
C ARG A 227 -19.81 -1.40 -3.72
N LEU A 228 -18.51 -1.03 -3.68
CA LEU A 228 -18.01 0.10 -2.90
C LEU A 228 -17.97 1.40 -3.71
N SER A 229 -17.62 1.32 -4.97
CA SER A 229 -17.46 2.50 -5.84
C SER A 229 -17.61 2.14 -7.31
N THR A 230 -18.11 3.11 -8.09
CA THR A 230 -18.05 3.12 -9.55
C THR A 230 -17.48 4.47 -9.99
N PRO A 231 -16.86 4.60 -11.17
CA PRO A 231 -16.47 5.89 -11.74
C PRO A 231 -17.71 6.75 -11.97
N GLU A 232 -17.83 7.86 -11.24
CA GLU A 232 -18.98 8.75 -11.30
C GLU A 232 -18.58 10.23 -11.41
N TYR A 233 -17.36 10.57 -10.99
CA TYR A 233 -16.82 11.91 -11.12
C TYR A 233 -16.04 12.06 -12.44
N ASP A 234 -16.05 13.26 -13.03
CA ASP A 234 -15.36 13.52 -14.31
C ASP A 234 -13.89 13.10 -14.26
N TRP A 235 -13.23 13.33 -13.12
CA TRP A 235 -11.83 12.96 -12.93
C TRP A 235 -11.58 11.43 -12.85
N GLU A 236 -12.60 10.61 -12.73
CA GLU A 236 -12.51 9.15 -12.75
C GLU A 236 -12.74 8.57 -14.15
N CYS A 237 -13.15 9.40 -15.11
CA CYS A 237 -13.64 8.96 -16.41
C CYS A 237 -12.80 9.46 -17.60
N ILE A 238 -11.61 10.01 -17.35
CA ILE A 238 -10.77 10.56 -18.43
C ILE A 238 -10.09 9.40 -19.16
N GLY A 239 -10.41 9.22 -20.43
CA GLY A 239 -9.94 8.12 -21.28
C GLY A 239 -10.68 6.81 -21.01
N PHE A 240 -10.69 6.31 -19.79
CA PHE A 240 -11.43 5.13 -19.35
C PHE A 240 -12.20 5.41 -18.07
N LYS A 241 -13.39 4.80 -17.94
CA LYS A 241 -14.21 4.84 -16.72
C LYS A 241 -13.76 3.74 -15.77
N VAL A 242 -12.82 4.03 -14.89
CA VAL A 242 -12.11 3.03 -14.08
C VAL A 242 -12.09 3.44 -12.62
N ASN A 243 -12.40 2.49 -11.72
CA ASN A 243 -11.92 2.44 -10.34
C ASN A 243 -11.23 1.09 -10.14
N GLU A 244 -9.93 1.10 -9.80
CA GLU A 244 -9.07 -0.08 -9.69
C GLU A 244 -7.95 0.11 -8.65
N GLY A 245 -7.04 -0.85 -8.49
CA GLY A 245 -5.83 -0.71 -7.66
C GLY A 245 -6.13 -0.36 -6.21
N ALA A 246 -7.12 -1.03 -5.59
CA ALA A 246 -7.50 -0.78 -4.20
C ALA A 246 -6.36 -1.09 -3.22
N SER A 247 -6.14 -0.24 -2.22
CA SER A 247 -5.21 -0.51 -1.12
C SER A 247 -5.74 0.05 0.20
N VAL A 248 -5.52 -0.66 1.32
CA VAL A 248 -6.15 -0.33 2.60
C VAL A 248 -5.11 0.00 3.67
N ILE A 249 -5.35 1.08 4.41
CA ILE A 249 -4.63 1.42 5.64
C ILE A 249 -5.62 1.73 6.76
N ALA A 250 -5.41 1.14 7.94
CA ALA A 250 -6.22 1.40 9.13
C ALA A 250 -5.45 2.33 10.08
N ARG A 251 -5.99 3.52 10.37
CA ARG A 251 -5.41 4.51 11.30
C ARG A 251 -6.51 5.37 11.90
N ASN A 252 -6.25 5.90 13.06
CA ASN A 252 -7.08 6.93 13.70
C ASN A 252 -8.55 6.54 13.83
N GLY A 253 -8.86 5.26 14.14
CA GLY A 253 -10.21 4.75 14.28
C GLY A 253 -10.99 4.59 12.97
N ARG A 254 -10.32 4.64 11.82
CA ARG A 254 -10.91 4.51 10.47
C ARG A 254 -10.11 3.57 9.59
N LEU A 255 -10.78 3.02 8.57
CA LEU A 255 -10.14 2.42 7.43
C LEU A 255 -10.20 3.40 6.26
N PHE A 256 -9.09 3.52 5.57
CA PHE A 256 -8.91 4.30 4.36
C PHE A 256 -8.57 3.34 3.23
N MET A 257 -9.42 3.30 2.21
CA MET A 257 -9.15 2.54 0.99
C MET A 257 -8.87 3.55 -0.12
N THR A 258 -7.64 3.58 -0.58
CA THR A 258 -7.29 4.28 -1.83
C THR A 258 -7.64 3.41 -3.02
N TYR A 259 -7.86 4.05 -4.15
CA TYR A 259 -8.05 3.40 -5.44
C TYR A 259 -7.51 4.29 -6.54
N SER A 260 -7.33 3.76 -7.73
CA SER A 260 -6.90 4.52 -8.89
C SER A 260 -8.02 4.68 -9.89
N ALA A 261 -7.95 5.73 -10.70
CA ALA A 261 -9.00 6.10 -11.63
C ALA A 261 -8.45 6.72 -12.92
N SER A 262 -9.25 6.69 -13.98
CA SER A 262 -8.96 7.17 -15.33
C SER A 262 -7.97 6.29 -16.11
N ALA A 263 -7.57 6.71 -17.31
CA ALA A 263 -6.59 6.00 -18.13
C ALA A 263 -5.23 5.97 -17.47
N THR A 264 -4.41 4.95 -17.76
CA THR A 264 -3.06 4.76 -17.21
C THR A 264 -2.00 5.67 -17.85
N ASP A 265 -2.44 6.84 -18.30
CA ASP A 265 -1.61 7.94 -18.82
C ASP A 265 -1.36 9.03 -17.75
N ALA A 266 -1.18 10.27 -18.13
CA ALA A 266 -0.99 11.39 -17.20
C ALA A 266 -2.25 11.77 -16.39
N ASN A 267 -3.43 11.23 -16.75
CA ASN A 267 -4.67 11.44 -16.03
C ASN A 267 -4.89 10.43 -14.90
N TYR A 268 -4.11 9.35 -14.86
CA TYR A 268 -4.19 8.38 -13.79
C TYR A 268 -3.95 9.05 -12.44
N CYS A 269 -4.80 8.77 -11.47
CA CYS A 269 -4.79 9.46 -10.19
C CYS A 269 -5.42 8.59 -9.10
N MET A 270 -5.31 9.01 -7.84
CA MET A 270 -5.87 8.25 -6.72
C MET A 270 -7.12 8.92 -6.16
N GLY A 271 -8.14 8.11 -5.87
CA GLY A 271 -9.30 8.43 -5.06
C GLY A 271 -9.19 7.84 -3.65
N LEU A 272 -10.19 8.13 -2.80
CA LEU A 272 -10.22 7.69 -1.41
C LEU A 272 -11.64 7.34 -0.98
N LEU A 273 -11.80 6.16 -0.41
CA LEU A 273 -12.95 5.74 0.38
C LEU A 273 -12.57 5.71 1.85
N THR A 274 -13.48 6.13 2.72
CA THR A 274 -13.27 6.15 4.17
C THR A 274 -14.45 5.51 4.88
N VAL A 275 -14.16 4.68 5.89
CA VAL A 275 -15.17 4.08 6.77
C VAL A 275 -14.68 4.09 8.20
N ASP A 276 -15.58 4.27 9.17
CA ASP A 276 -15.25 4.16 10.59
C ASP A 276 -14.92 2.71 10.93
N ALA A 277 -13.89 2.50 11.77
CA ALA A 277 -13.39 1.16 12.07
C ALA A 277 -14.38 0.28 12.88
N ASP A 278 -15.41 0.86 13.48
CA ASP A 278 -16.47 0.15 14.18
C ASP A 278 -17.74 -0.08 13.32
N ALA A 279 -17.78 0.49 12.12
CA ALA A 279 -18.89 0.30 11.20
C ALA A 279 -18.85 -1.09 10.52
N ASP A 280 -20.01 -1.51 10.05
CA ASP A 280 -20.12 -2.69 9.19
C ASP A 280 -19.51 -2.39 7.80
N LEU A 281 -18.40 -3.05 7.48
CA LEU A 281 -17.71 -2.87 6.20
C LEU A 281 -18.51 -3.42 5.02
N MET A 282 -19.42 -4.38 5.25
CA MET A 282 -20.26 -4.97 4.22
C MET A 282 -21.51 -4.13 3.91
N ASN A 283 -21.71 -3.02 4.62
CA ASN A 283 -22.74 -2.03 4.26
C ASN A 283 -22.10 -0.90 3.43
N PRO A 284 -22.35 -0.82 2.11
CA PRO A 284 -21.73 0.21 1.25
C PRO A 284 -22.08 1.64 1.66
N ALA A 285 -23.21 1.87 2.35
CA ALA A 285 -23.61 3.21 2.82
C ALA A 285 -22.68 3.77 3.90
N ASN A 286 -21.89 2.93 4.58
CA ASN A 286 -20.92 3.36 5.58
C ASN A 286 -19.63 3.92 4.96
N TRP A 287 -19.36 3.58 3.68
CA TRP A 287 -18.19 4.06 2.97
C TRP A 287 -18.45 5.44 2.37
N LYS A 288 -17.57 6.38 2.65
CA LYS A 288 -17.62 7.76 2.16
C LYS A 288 -16.56 7.96 1.09
N LYS A 289 -16.98 8.29 -0.11
CA LYS A 289 -16.11 8.56 -1.26
C LYS A 289 -15.70 10.03 -1.29
N SER A 290 -14.41 10.29 -1.50
CA SER A 290 -13.92 11.66 -1.74
C SER A 290 -14.42 12.17 -3.08
N PRO A 291 -15.03 13.38 -3.16
CA PRO A 291 -15.50 13.95 -4.41
C PRO A 291 -14.36 14.45 -5.31
N THR A 292 -13.16 14.56 -4.79
CA THR A 292 -11.96 15.01 -5.51
C THR A 292 -10.86 13.99 -5.39
N PRO A 293 -9.95 13.90 -6.39
CA PRO A 293 -8.79 13.02 -6.29
C PRO A 293 -7.89 13.48 -5.14
N VAL A 294 -7.23 12.51 -4.51
CA VAL A 294 -6.34 12.76 -3.35
C VAL A 294 -4.86 12.80 -3.72
N PHE A 295 -4.51 12.32 -4.92
CA PHE A 295 -3.14 12.29 -5.40
C PHE A 295 -3.13 12.28 -6.94
N THR A 296 -2.52 13.29 -7.55
CA THR A 296 -2.60 13.56 -9.00
C THR A 296 -1.24 13.89 -9.58
N SER A 297 -1.14 13.92 -10.91
CA SER A 297 0.01 14.42 -11.66
C SER A 297 0.44 15.81 -11.19
N ASN A 298 1.75 16.06 -11.21
CA ASN A 298 2.32 17.32 -10.75
C ASN A 298 3.45 17.80 -11.67
N ASP A 299 3.26 18.97 -12.29
CA ASP A 299 4.22 19.56 -13.23
C ASP A 299 5.50 20.03 -12.55
N THR A 300 5.41 20.54 -11.32
CA THR A 300 6.59 21.02 -10.58
C THR A 300 7.57 19.89 -10.26
N THR A 301 7.05 18.73 -9.87
CA THR A 301 7.86 17.55 -9.56
C THR A 301 8.10 16.66 -10.78
N ARG A 302 7.43 16.95 -11.92
CA ARG A 302 7.47 16.16 -13.16
C ARG A 302 7.13 14.69 -12.90
N GLN A 303 6.04 14.45 -12.17
CA GLN A 303 5.51 13.12 -11.90
C GLN A 303 4.10 13.03 -12.44
N TYR A 304 3.84 12.05 -13.31
CA TYR A 304 2.60 11.94 -14.05
C TYR A 304 1.99 10.56 -13.93
N GLY A 305 0.66 10.53 -13.83
CA GLY A 305 -0.10 9.31 -13.64
C GLY A 305 0.24 8.57 -12.35
N PRO A 306 0.31 9.26 -11.17
CA PRO A 306 0.61 8.58 -9.92
C PRO A 306 -0.59 7.74 -9.47
N GLY A 307 -0.38 6.45 -9.22
CA GLY A 307 -1.46 5.57 -8.78
C GLY A 307 -1.00 4.17 -8.48
N HIS A 308 -1.98 3.27 -8.41
CA HIS A 308 -1.85 1.85 -8.06
C HIS A 308 -0.90 1.69 -6.87
N ASN A 309 -1.31 2.29 -5.76
CA ASN A 309 -0.47 2.38 -4.58
C ASN A 309 -0.63 1.19 -3.64
N CYS A 310 0.36 0.97 -2.80
CA CYS A 310 0.21 0.23 -1.56
C CYS A 310 0.77 1.03 -0.38
N PHE A 311 0.50 0.56 0.82
CA PHE A 311 1.03 1.13 2.06
C PHE A 311 2.04 0.18 2.70
N THR A 312 3.10 0.75 3.25
CA THR A 312 4.05 0.03 4.10
C THR A 312 4.49 0.94 5.25
N VAL A 313 5.38 0.46 6.11
CA VAL A 313 5.94 1.26 7.20
C VAL A 313 7.44 1.35 7.07
N ASP A 314 8.03 2.46 7.49
CA ASP A 314 9.47 2.63 7.52
C ASP A 314 10.10 1.72 8.60
N ARG A 315 11.43 1.69 8.63
CA ARG A 315 12.22 0.86 9.54
C ARG A 315 11.92 1.12 11.02
N ASP A 316 11.52 2.35 11.36
CA ASP A 316 11.09 2.73 12.71
C ASP A 316 9.79 2.06 13.17
N GLY A 317 9.05 1.41 12.24
CA GLY A 317 7.75 0.78 12.50
C GLY A 317 6.63 1.78 12.81
N ARG A 318 6.85 3.07 12.59
CA ARG A 318 5.92 4.16 12.93
C ARG A 318 5.56 5.05 11.76
N THR A 319 6.52 5.35 10.90
CA THR A 319 6.32 6.21 9.73
C THR A 319 5.61 5.43 8.65
N ASP A 320 4.40 5.83 8.30
CA ASP A 320 3.68 5.27 7.18
C ASP A 320 4.28 5.74 5.86
N VAL A 321 4.35 4.83 4.89
CA VAL A 321 4.98 5.08 3.59
C VAL A 321 3.98 4.75 2.49
N LEU A 322 3.74 5.72 1.61
CA LEU A 322 3.02 5.54 0.37
C LEU A 322 3.99 5.00 -0.69
N VAL A 323 3.63 3.89 -1.31
CA VAL A 323 4.32 3.28 -2.43
C VAL A 323 3.39 3.38 -3.64
N TYR A 324 3.88 3.87 -4.78
CA TYR A 324 3.06 4.10 -5.97
C TYR A 324 3.92 4.01 -7.22
N HIS A 325 3.31 3.98 -8.40
CA HIS A 325 4.05 4.21 -9.62
C HIS A 325 3.75 5.59 -10.22
N ALA A 326 4.67 6.13 -11.00
CA ALA A 326 4.47 7.32 -11.82
C ALA A 326 5.53 7.40 -12.92
N ARG A 327 5.23 8.18 -13.98
CA ARG A 327 6.15 8.53 -15.08
C ARG A 327 6.74 9.93 -14.89
N GLN A 328 7.81 10.24 -15.62
CA GLN A 328 8.48 11.55 -15.61
C GLN A 328 8.04 12.46 -16.77
N TYR A 329 7.07 12.04 -17.57
CA TYR A 329 6.55 12.75 -18.74
C TYR A 329 5.04 12.51 -18.91
N LYS A 330 4.37 13.46 -19.57
CA LYS A 330 2.93 13.40 -19.87
C LYS A 330 2.67 12.63 -21.17
N GLU A 331 3.45 13.00 -22.20
CA GLU A 331 3.24 12.49 -23.55
C GLU A 331 3.82 11.09 -23.66
N ILE A 332 2.99 10.14 -24.05
CA ILE A 332 3.35 8.73 -24.24
C ILE A 332 3.20 8.42 -25.72
N ASP A 333 4.24 7.84 -26.30
CA ASP A 333 4.18 7.37 -27.69
C ASP A 333 3.56 5.96 -27.71
N GLY A 334 2.38 5.84 -28.34
CA GLY A 334 1.62 4.61 -28.44
C GLY A 334 0.70 4.35 -27.24
N ASP A 335 0.44 3.07 -26.96
CA ASP A 335 -0.47 2.65 -25.89
C ASP A 335 0.21 2.77 -24.51
N PRO A 336 -0.39 3.54 -23.57
CA PRO A 336 0.12 3.69 -22.20
C PRO A 336 0.36 2.38 -21.46
N LEU A 337 -0.36 1.32 -21.76
CA LEU A 337 -0.14 0.00 -21.15
C LEU A 337 1.21 -0.59 -21.53
N HIS A 338 1.70 -0.29 -22.72
CA HIS A 338 2.98 -0.81 -23.22
C HIS A 338 4.18 0.12 -22.94
N ASP A 339 3.95 1.30 -22.37
CA ASP A 339 5.02 2.16 -21.89
C ASP A 339 5.63 1.59 -20.59
N PRO A 340 6.92 1.17 -20.59
CA PRO A 340 7.52 0.47 -19.47
C PRO A 340 7.89 1.40 -18.30
N ASN A 341 7.75 2.71 -18.46
CA ASN A 341 8.34 3.71 -17.56
C ASN A 341 7.45 4.10 -16.39
N ARG A 342 6.45 3.28 -16.05
CA ARG A 342 5.76 3.36 -14.77
C ARG A 342 6.73 2.87 -13.67
N HIS A 343 7.46 3.79 -13.06
CA HIS A 343 8.49 3.46 -12.07
C HIS A 343 7.90 3.45 -10.66
N THR A 344 8.27 2.45 -9.86
CA THR A 344 7.96 2.41 -8.43
C THR A 344 8.63 3.58 -7.70
N ARG A 345 7.86 4.28 -6.88
CA ARG A 345 8.26 5.40 -6.04
C ARG A 345 7.76 5.23 -4.63
N ILE A 346 8.40 5.89 -3.68
CA ILE A 346 7.98 5.90 -2.28
C ILE A 346 8.08 7.30 -1.70
N GLN A 347 7.15 7.63 -0.83
CA GLN A 347 7.20 8.85 -0.01
C GLN A 347 6.55 8.60 1.35
N ARG A 348 6.84 9.46 2.32
CA ARG A 348 6.16 9.44 3.61
C ARG A 348 4.71 9.81 3.43
N LEU A 349 3.83 9.06 4.07
CA LEU A 349 2.43 9.43 4.18
C LEU A 349 2.25 10.29 5.43
N GLY A 350 1.72 11.49 5.23
CA GLY A 350 1.33 12.39 6.33
C GLY A 350 -0.08 12.08 6.85
N TRP A 351 -0.44 12.76 7.95
CA TRP A 351 -1.78 12.71 8.52
C TRP A 351 -2.24 14.13 8.84
N LYS A 352 -3.41 14.51 8.37
CA LYS A 352 -4.04 15.81 8.66
C LYS A 352 -4.55 15.85 10.09
N ALA A 353 -4.86 17.05 10.59
CA ALA A 353 -5.34 17.26 11.96
C ALA A 353 -6.67 16.51 12.24
N ASP A 354 -7.51 16.31 11.23
CA ASP A 354 -8.74 15.52 11.31
C ASP A 354 -8.50 14.00 11.27
N GLY A 355 -7.23 13.58 11.17
CA GLY A 355 -6.83 12.18 11.10
C GLY A 355 -6.99 11.53 9.74
N THR A 356 -7.29 12.28 8.67
CA THR A 356 -7.27 11.75 7.29
C THR A 356 -5.86 11.71 6.71
N PRO A 357 -5.57 10.82 5.75
CA PRO A 357 -4.26 10.78 5.09
C PRO A 357 -3.93 12.10 4.39
N ASP A 358 -2.70 12.54 4.52
CA ASP A 358 -2.11 13.63 3.75
C ASP A 358 -1.12 13.04 2.73
N PHE A 359 -1.57 12.89 1.51
CA PHE A 359 -0.75 12.31 0.43
C PHE A 359 0.28 13.31 -0.09
N GLY A 360 0.08 14.62 0.10
CA GLY A 360 0.90 15.66 -0.51
C GLY A 360 0.85 15.63 -2.04
N VAL A 361 2.02 15.83 -2.66
CA VAL A 361 2.20 15.69 -4.13
C VAL A 361 3.24 14.60 -4.41
N PRO A 362 3.21 13.95 -5.59
CA PRO A 362 4.22 12.97 -5.97
C PRO A 362 5.61 13.62 -5.92
N VAL A 363 6.56 12.97 -5.26
CA VAL A 363 7.91 13.52 -5.07
C VAL A 363 8.73 13.44 -6.34
N ALA A 364 9.53 14.47 -6.61
CA ALA A 364 10.47 14.49 -7.73
C ALA A 364 11.49 13.35 -7.61
N ASP A 365 12.06 12.96 -8.74
CA ASP A 365 13.20 12.05 -8.76
C ASP A 365 14.38 12.67 -8.00
N THR A 366 15.06 11.83 -7.27
CA THR A 366 16.34 12.22 -6.67
C THR A 366 17.36 12.40 -7.81
N ALA A 367 17.99 13.57 -7.86
CA ALA A 367 19.03 13.82 -8.85
C ALA A 367 20.07 12.70 -8.78
N SER A 368 20.31 12.02 -9.91
CA SER A 368 21.46 11.14 -10.04
C SER A 368 22.69 11.98 -9.81
N GLY A 369 23.46 11.74 -8.75
CA GLY A 369 24.77 12.34 -8.64
C GLY A 369 25.58 11.95 -9.84
N THR A 370 25.65 12.83 -10.85
CA THR A 370 26.63 12.75 -11.92
C THR A 370 28.00 12.99 -11.26
N THR A 371 28.67 11.91 -10.88
CA THR A 371 30.13 11.95 -10.83
C THR A 371 30.60 12.07 -12.29
N GLU A 372 30.53 13.28 -12.84
CA GLU A 372 31.39 13.62 -13.95
C GLU A 372 32.81 13.58 -13.40
N GLY A 373 33.50 12.47 -13.69
CA GLY A 373 34.92 12.39 -13.54
C GLY A 373 35.55 13.46 -14.41
N ARG A 374 36.12 14.49 -13.79
CA ARG A 374 37.12 15.31 -14.43
C ARG A 374 38.29 14.40 -14.77
N ALA A 375 38.46 14.12 -16.08
CA ALA A 375 39.72 13.69 -16.65
C ALA A 375 40.65 14.89 -16.77
#